data_59beca6232d6358d0da594778422efdb
#
_entry.id   59beca6232d6358d0da594778422efdb
#
_cell.length_a   1.000
_cell.length_b   1.000
_cell.length_c   1.000
_cell.angle_alpha   90.00
_cell.angle_beta   90.00
_cell.angle_gamma   90.00
#
_symmetry.space_group_name_H-M   'P 1'
#
loop_
_entity.id
_entity.type
_entity.pdbx_description
1 polymer ?
#
loop_
_entity_poly.entity_id
_entity_poly.type
_entity_poly.pdbx_seq_one_letter_code
_entity_poly.pdbx_strand_id
1 'polypeptide(L)'
;MKEKPVRVLGIAGSPRRRGNTETLLDRFLAGAESTGAEVEKVIAVRLRIEGCRACDGCWEDGRCIVEDDFQWLCERIVDADVIALAAPLYFWNLPAQVKTLVDRSQCQWARKFITKIPLRPTLSGRPRRRGVFISVGGEAKPYFDGAVRTVKGFFGVYEADYWGELLVGGLDAKGDVLQHPRAMTEAFDLGARAAAWDEPPARTPGLRS
;
A
#
# COMPACT_ATOMS: atom_id res chain seq x y z
N MET A 1 -4.62 25.29 17.72
CA MET A 1 -4.29 24.99 16.30
C MET A 1 -5.15 23.82 15.89
N LYS A 2 -5.89 23.90 14.76
CA LYS A 2 -6.63 22.72 14.25
C LYS A 2 -5.58 21.68 13.81
N GLU A 3 -5.75 20.44 14.24
CA GLU A 3 -4.92 19.34 13.73
C GLU A 3 -5.07 19.25 12.20
N LYS A 4 -3.96 19.02 11.51
CA LYS A 4 -4.02 18.81 10.07
C LYS A 4 -4.74 17.48 9.77
N PRO A 5 -5.55 17.43 8.71
CA PRO A 5 -6.24 16.19 8.35
C PRO A 5 -5.26 15.05 8.08
N VAL A 6 -5.67 13.83 8.38
CA VAL A 6 -4.91 12.63 8.04
C VAL A 6 -4.88 12.49 6.51
N ARG A 7 -3.70 12.21 5.96
CA ARG A 7 -3.50 12.00 4.52
C ARG A 7 -3.40 10.52 4.20
N VAL A 8 -4.29 10.05 3.35
CA VAL A 8 -4.39 8.63 2.98
C VAL A 8 -4.07 8.47 1.50
N LEU A 9 -3.00 7.73 1.21
CA LEU A 9 -2.63 7.37 -0.16
C LEU A 9 -3.06 5.94 -0.47
N GLY A 10 -3.96 5.77 -1.43
CA GLY A 10 -4.33 4.49 -1.99
C GLY A 10 -3.55 4.19 -3.27
N ILE A 11 -2.82 3.08 -3.29
CA ILE A 11 -2.03 2.62 -4.45
C ILE A 11 -2.72 1.42 -5.07
N ALA A 12 -3.37 1.63 -6.23
CA ALA A 12 -4.02 0.57 -7.00
C ALA A 12 -2.99 -0.13 -7.90
N GLY A 13 -2.64 -1.37 -7.53
CA GLY A 13 -1.62 -2.18 -8.20
C GLY A 13 -2.17 -3.31 -9.09
N SER A 14 -3.49 -3.36 -9.31
CA SER A 14 -4.08 -4.35 -10.21
C SER A 14 -3.90 -3.97 -11.68
N PRO A 15 -3.42 -4.87 -12.55
CA PRO A 15 -3.43 -4.64 -14.00
C PRO A 15 -4.86 -4.61 -14.57
N ARG A 16 -5.84 -5.22 -13.91
CA ARG A 16 -7.26 -5.18 -14.27
C ARG A 16 -7.90 -3.92 -13.69
N ARG A 17 -8.21 -2.96 -14.56
CA ARG A 17 -8.90 -1.72 -14.20
C ARG A 17 -10.31 -2.00 -13.66
N ARG A 18 -10.66 -1.31 -12.56
CA ARG A 18 -11.93 -1.53 -11.84
C ARG A 18 -12.14 -3.00 -11.51
N GLY A 19 -11.05 -3.70 -11.15
CA GLY A 19 -11.07 -5.07 -10.67
C GLY A 19 -11.38 -5.15 -9.17
N ASN A 20 -11.41 -6.36 -8.63
CA ASN A 20 -11.81 -6.61 -7.24
C ASN A 20 -10.98 -5.83 -6.22
N THR A 21 -9.64 -5.81 -6.36
CA THR A 21 -8.76 -5.05 -5.45
C THR A 21 -8.94 -3.54 -5.55
N GLU A 22 -9.14 -3.00 -6.75
CA GLU A 22 -9.39 -1.56 -6.93
C GLU A 22 -10.73 -1.17 -6.31
N THR A 23 -11.75 -2.02 -6.43
CA THR A 23 -13.07 -1.80 -5.81
C THR A 23 -12.98 -1.80 -4.27
N LEU A 24 -12.22 -2.73 -3.68
CA LEU A 24 -11.98 -2.74 -2.23
C LEU A 24 -11.18 -1.51 -1.79
N LEU A 25 -10.18 -1.09 -2.57
CA LEU A 25 -9.43 0.13 -2.28
C LEU A 25 -10.34 1.37 -2.31
N ASP A 26 -11.25 1.47 -3.28
CA ASP A 26 -12.20 2.57 -3.35
C ASP A 26 -13.13 2.60 -2.12
N ARG A 27 -13.54 1.43 -1.62
CA ARG A 27 -14.32 1.34 -0.38
C ARG A 27 -13.50 1.73 0.85
N PHE A 28 -12.24 1.33 0.92
CA PHE A 28 -11.31 1.73 1.96
C PHE A 28 -11.13 3.25 1.99
N LEU A 29 -10.90 3.86 0.83
CA LEU A 29 -10.72 5.32 0.72
C LEU A 29 -12.00 6.07 1.10
N ALA A 30 -13.18 5.57 0.71
CA ALA A 30 -14.45 6.15 1.14
C ALA A 30 -14.64 6.07 2.67
N GLY A 31 -14.21 4.99 3.31
CA GLY A 31 -14.19 4.87 4.77
C GLY A 31 -13.25 5.89 5.42
N ALA A 32 -12.05 6.06 4.88
CA ALA A 32 -11.10 7.07 5.38
C ALA A 32 -11.66 8.49 5.21
N GLU A 33 -12.22 8.82 4.06
CA GLU A 33 -12.81 10.14 3.76
C GLU A 33 -13.97 10.46 4.70
N SER A 34 -14.76 9.47 5.10
CA SER A 34 -15.88 9.65 6.04
C SER A 34 -15.46 10.16 7.41
N THR A 35 -14.19 10.04 7.79
CA THR A 35 -13.61 10.58 9.03
C THR A 35 -13.00 11.97 8.88
N GLY A 36 -13.08 12.57 7.69
CA GLY A 36 -12.47 13.87 7.38
C GLY A 36 -11.02 13.79 6.91
N ALA A 37 -10.52 12.60 6.55
CA ALA A 37 -9.19 12.45 5.97
C ALA A 37 -9.13 12.97 4.53
N GLU A 38 -7.97 13.50 4.12
CA GLU A 38 -7.65 13.78 2.73
C GLU A 38 -7.21 12.49 2.04
N VAL A 39 -7.92 12.08 0.99
CA VAL A 39 -7.64 10.84 0.27
C VAL A 39 -7.10 11.11 -1.13
N GLU A 40 -6.07 10.36 -1.53
CA GLU A 40 -5.52 10.35 -2.89
C GLU A 40 -5.46 8.91 -3.38
N LYS A 41 -5.87 8.67 -4.65
CA LYS A 41 -5.71 7.36 -5.28
C LYS A 41 -4.78 7.43 -6.48
N VAL A 42 -3.72 6.62 -6.45
CA VAL A 42 -2.76 6.45 -7.54
C VAL A 42 -2.92 5.08 -8.17
N ILE A 43 -2.93 5.05 -9.50
CA ILE A 43 -3.00 3.81 -10.27
C ILE A 43 -1.59 3.45 -10.73
N ALA A 44 -0.90 2.66 -9.89
CA ALA A 44 0.51 2.36 -10.07
C ALA A 44 0.84 1.73 -11.43
N VAL A 45 -0.04 0.89 -11.96
CA VAL A 45 0.15 0.23 -13.26
C VAL A 45 0.08 1.16 -14.48
N ARG A 46 -0.27 2.43 -14.30
CA ARG A 46 -0.24 3.45 -15.35
C ARG A 46 1.02 4.29 -15.35
N LEU A 47 1.80 4.20 -14.28
CA LEU A 47 3.05 4.93 -14.14
C LEU A 47 4.15 4.23 -14.95
N ARG A 48 5.03 5.05 -15.51
CA ARG A 48 6.25 4.57 -16.16
C ARG A 48 7.33 4.46 -15.10
N ILE A 49 7.44 3.27 -14.51
CA ILE A 49 8.46 2.96 -13.49
C ILE A 49 9.33 1.83 -14.03
N GLU A 50 10.59 2.11 -14.27
CA GLU A 50 11.57 1.10 -14.65
C GLU A 50 11.98 0.24 -13.45
N GLY A 51 12.49 -0.96 -13.69
CA GLY A 51 13.04 -1.83 -12.64
C GLY A 51 14.30 -1.26 -11.99
N CYS A 52 14.57 -1.65 -10.74
CA CYS A 52 15.84 -1.33 -10.11
C CYS A 52 17.00 -2.00 -10.88
N ARG A 53 18.03 -1.22 -11.21
CA ARG A 53 19.20 -1.70 -11.99
C ARG A 53 20.35 -2.16 -11.10
N ALA A 54 20.20 -2.13 -9.77
CA ALA A 54 21.25 -2.44 -8.79
C ALA A 54 22.56 -1.67 -9.06
N CYS A 55 22.43 -0.39 -9.41
CA CYS A 55 23.58 0.47 -9.80
C CYS A 55 24.23 1.20 -8.63
N ASP A 56 23.70 1.01 -7.40
CA ASP A 56 24.17 1.60 -6.14
C ASP A 56 24.24 3.14 -6.09
N GLY A 57 23.78 3.84 -7.14
CA GLY A 57 23.77 5.31 -7.18
C GLY A 57 22.99 5.96 -6.03
N CYS A 58 22.03 5.24 -5.45
CA CYS A 58 21.29 5.72 -4.27
C CYS A 58 22.07 5.60 -2.94
N TRP A 59 23.28 5.06 -2.95
CA TRP A 59 24.11 4.94 -1.74
C TRP A 59 24.76 6.25 -1.33
N GLU A 60 24.75 7.25 -2.21
CA GLU A 60 25.31 8.58 -1.91
C GLU A 60 24.33 9.42 -1.07
N ASP A 61 23.10 9.54 -1.49
CA ASP A 61 22.12 10.46 -0.89
C ASP A 61 20.73 9.84 -0.62
N GLY A 62 20.56 8.54 -0.87
CA GLY A 62 19.28 7.84 -0.68
C GLY A 62 18.27 8.09 -1.80
N ARG A 63 18.69 8.66 -2.95
CA ARG A 63 17.82 8.93 -4.09
C ARG A 63 18.11 8.02 -5.25
N CYS A 64 17.08 7.64 -6.00
CA CYS A 64 17.27 6.87 -7.21
C CYS A 64 17.71 7.78 -8.35
N ILE A 65 18.76 7.39 -9.07
CA ILE A 65 19.29 8.13 -10.23
C ILE A 65 18.48 7.94 -11.51
N VAL A 66 17.57 6.96 -11.54
CA VAL A 66 16.68 6.72 -12.70
C VAL A 66 15.50 7.65 -12.58
N GLU A 67 15.39 8.60 -13.51
CA GLU A 67 14.32 9.59 -13.56
C GLU A 67 13.11 9.06 -14.32
N ASP A 68 12.01 8.84 -13.61
CA ASP A 68 10.72 8.41 -14.14
C ASP A 68 9.59 8.75 -13.15
N ASP A 69 8.41 8.18 -13.31
CA ASP A 69 7.28 8.48 -12.41
C ASP A 69 7.48 7.98 -10.97
N PHE A 70 8.54 7.21 -10.70
CA PHE A 70 8.83 6.71 -9.36
C PHE A 70 9.11 7.84 -8.36
N GLN A 71 9.87 8.88 -8.75
CA GLN A 71 10.20 9.99 -7.86
C GLN A 71 8.92 10.68 -7.37
N TRP A 72 8.00 10.95 -8.31
CA TRP A 72 6.71 11.55 -7.97
C TRP A 72 5.90 10.68 -7.01
N LEU A 73 5.81 9.36 -7.27
CA LEU A 73 5.08 8.45 -6.39
C LEU A 73 5.76 8.29 -5.04
N CYS A 74 7.10 8.23 -5.01
CA CYS A 74 7.89 8.13 -3.79
C CYS A 74 7.59 9.32 -2.84
N GLU A 75 7.54 10.55 -3.37
CA GLU A 75 7.18 11.73 -2.59
C GLU A 75 5.76 11.62 -1.99
N ARG A 76 4.78 11.13 -2.78
CA ARG A 76 3.41 10.90 -2.28
C ARG A 76 3.37 9.89 -1.13
N ILE A 77 4.15 8.81 -1.26
CA ILE A 77 4.26 7.79 -0.20
C ILE A 77 4.88 8.41 1.07
N VAL A 78 5.92 9.22 0.91
CA VAL A 78 6.58 9.89 2.04
C VAL A 78 5.68 10.92 2.71
N ASP A 79 4.78 11.58 1.96
CA ASP A 79 3.86 12.58 2.48
C ASP A 79 2.64 12.00 3.22
N ALA A 80 2.30 10.76 2.93
CA ALA A 80 1.10 10.11 3.46
C ALA A 80 1.26 9.69 4.93
N ASP A 81 0.18 9.79 5.71
CA ASP A 81 0.07 9.21 7.05
C ASP A 81 -0.33 7.73 6.98
N VAL A 82 -1.20 7.40 6.01
CA VAL A 82 -1.67 6.04 5.74
C VAL A 82 -1.37 5.68 4.30
N ILE A 83 -0.70 4.55 4.09
CA ILE A 83 -0.36 4.00 2.79
C ILE A 83 -1.17 2.71 2.61
N ALA A 84 -2.18 2.73 1.74
CA ALA A 84 -2.98 1.56 1.40
C ALA A 84 -2.51 0.99 0.06
N LEU A 85 -1.83 -0.15 0.07
CA LEU A 85 -1.43 -0.86 -1.15
C LEU A 85 -2.45 -1.94 -1.48
N ALA A 86 -3.10 -1.84 -2.63
CA ALA A 86 -4.09 -2.81 -3.11
C ALA A 86 -3.56 -3.53 -4.37
N ALA A 87 -3.31 -4.83 -4.28
CA ALA A 87 -2.79 -5.63 -5.39
C ALA A 87 -3.35 -7.06 -5.35
N PRO A 88 -3.71 -7.67 -6.49
CA PRO A 88 -4.12 -9.07 -6.52
C PRO A 88 -2.93 -9.99 -6.26
N LEU A 89 -3.22 -11.21 -5.86
CA LEU A 89 -2.22 -12.25 -5.71
C LEU A 89 -1.88 -12.86 -7.08
N TYR A 90 -0.62 -12.78 -7.50
CA TYR A 90 -0.07 -13.44 -8.69
C TYR A 90 1.08 -14.35 -8.27
N PHE A 91 0.96 -15.65 -8.53
CA PHE A 91 1.99 -16.62 -8.15
C PHE A 91 2.45 -16.46 -6.69
N TRP A 92 1.48 -16.37 -5.77
CA TRP A 92 1.66 -16.16 -4.31
C TRP A 92 2.38 -14.86 -3.93
N ASN A 93 2.52 -13.92 -4.86
CA ASN A 93 3.17 -12.64 -4.63
C ASN A 93 2.44 -11.49 -5.36
N LEU A 94 3.06 -10.33 -5.43
CA LEU A 94 2.55 -9.15 -6.10
C LEU A 94 2.70 -9.24 -7.63
N PRO A 95 1.81 -8.60 -8.42
CA PRO A 95 2.00 -8.45 -9.86
C PRO A 95 3.32 -7.73 -10.18
N ALA A 96 3.92 -8.03 -11.34
CA ALA A 96 5.22 -7.49 -11.76
C ALA A 96 5.30 -5.96 -11.66
N GLN A 97 4.25 -5.24 -12.07
CA GLN A 97 4.21 -3.77 -12.01
C GLN A 97 4.32 -3.23 -10.58
N VAL A 98 3.66 -3.89 -9.62
CA VAL A 98 3.78 -3.53 -8.20
C VAL A 98 5.13 -3.95 -7.64
N LYS A 99 5.62 -5.13 -8.05
CA LYS A 99 6.95 -5.60 -7.64
C LYS A 99 8.04 -4.63 -8.12
N THR A 100 7.90 -4.07 -9.32
CA THR A 100 8.80 -3.03 -9.84
C THR A 100 8.84 -1.81 -8.91
N LEU A 101 7.68 -1.31 -8.45
CA LEU A 101 7.62 -0.21 -7.47
C LEU A 101 8.34 -0.59 -6.16
N VAL A 102 8.10 -1.81 -5.67
CA VAL A 102 8.75 -2.31 -4.45
C VAL A 102 10.28 -2.36 -4.62
N ASP A 103 10.76 -2.90 -5.74
CA ASP A 103 12.20 -3.02 -6.01
C ASP A 103 12.86 -1.64 -6.23
N ARG A 104 12.16 -0.69 -6.84
CA ARG A 104 12.64 0.69 -6.97
C ARG A 104 12.77 1.40 -5.63
N SER A 105 12.02 0.96 -4.60
CA SER A 105 12.15 1.47 -3.24
C SER A 105 13.48 1.07 -2.56
N GLN A 106 14.38 0.38 -3.27
CA GLN A 106 15.76 0.12 -2.83
C GLN A 106 16.50 1.42 -2.44
N CYS A 107 16.18 2.55 -3.06
CA CYS A 107 16.74 3.83 -2.66
C CYS A 107 16.30 4.25 -1.24
N GLN A 108 15.09 3.90 -0.80
CA GLN A 108 14.63 4.15 0.57
C GLN A 108 15.29 3.20 1.56
N TRP A 109 15.61 1.97 1.13
CA TRP A 109 16.45 1.06 1.91
C TRP A 109 17.86 1.64 2.08
N ALA A 110 18.49 2.13 1.00
CA ALA A 110 19.81 2.76 1.05
C ALA A 110 19.78 4.01 1.94
N ARG A 111 18.76 4.86 1.81
CA ARG A 111 18.55 6.02 2.68
C ARG A 111 18.55 5.61 4.16
N LYS A 112 17.81 4.54 4.50
CA LYS A 112 17.63 4.11 5.89
C LYS A 112 18.86 3.42 6.47
N PHE A 113 19.51 2.54 5.71
CA PHE A 113 20.54 1.64 6.24
C PHE A 113 21.97 2.00 5.82
N ILE A 114 22.17 2.65 4.68
CA ILE A 114 23.49 3.05 4.19
C ILE A 114 23.78 4.51 4.59
N THR A 115 22.99 5.46 4.08
CA THR A 115 23.21 6.89 4.34
C THR A 115 22.72 7.33 5.71
N LYS A 116 21.80 6.56 6.33
CA LYS A 116 21.18 6.86 7.63
C LYS A 116 20.52 8.24 7.68
N ILE A 117 20.08 8.75 6.53
CA ILE A 117 19.32 10.00 6.43
C ILE A 117 17.91 9.74 6.98
N PRO A 118 17.46 10.49 8.00
CA PRO A 118 16.10 10.32 8.54
C PRO A 118 15.03 10.56 7.48
N LEU A 119 13.96 9.78 7.51
CA LEU A 119 12.78 10.09 6.71
C LEU A 119 12.08 11.29 7.35
N ARG A 120 11.73 12.29 6.54
CA ARG A 120 10.97 13.44 7.05
C ARG A 120 9.60 12.99 7.59
N PRO A 121 9.05 13.70 8.60
CA PRO A 121 7.67 13.47 9.03
C PRO A 121 6.70 13.58 7.87
N THR A 122 5.51 13.04 8.03
CA THR A 122 4.41 13.20 7.06
C THR A 122 4.00 14.68 6.96
N LEU A 123 3.26 15.05 5.93
CA LEU A 123 2.80 16.44 5.77
C LEU A 123 1.86 16.89 6.90
N SER A 124 1.15 15.97 7.56
CA SER A 124 0.37 16.26 8.77
C SER A 124 1.23 16.45 10.01
N GLY A 125 2.51 16.04 9.94
CA GLY A 125 3.48 16.12 11.05
C GLY A 125 3.55 14.87 11.92
N ARG A 126 2.90 13.76 11.53
CA ARG A 126 2.95 12.49 12.27
C ARG A 126 4.33 11.83 12.10
N PRO A 127 4.92 11.29 13.18
CA PRO A 127 6.29 10.74 13.12
C PRO A 127 6.33 9.35 12.46
N ARG A 128 5.22 8.63 12.43
CA ARG A 128 5.11 7.28 11.87
C ARG A 128 3.97 7.21 10.88
N ARG A 129 4.05 6.24 9.98
CA ARG A 129 3.03 5.94 8.97
C ARG A 129 2.34 4.63 9.29
N ARG A 130 1.13 4.48 8.79
CA ARG A 130 0.39 3.21 8.81
C ARG A 130 0.39 2.60 7.42
N GLY A 131 0.76 1.33 7.30
CA GLY A 131 0.66 0.55 6.08
C GLY A 131 -0.54 -0.39 6.13
N VAL A 132 -1.38 -0.37 5.12
CA VAL A 132 -2.52 -1.27 4.95
C VAL A 132 -2.36 -2.04 3.65
N PHE A 133 -2.51 -3.36 3.71
CA PHE A 133 -2.46 -4.22 2.53
C PHE A 133 -3.83 -4.80 2.20
N ILE A 134 -4.31 -4.58 0.96
CA ILE A 134 -5.57 -5.12 0.45
C ILE A 134 -5.24 -6.05 -0.70
N SER A 135 -5.62 -7.34 -0.59
CA SER A 135 -5.34 -8.31 -1.63
C SER A 135 -6.48 -9.28 -1.85
N VAL A 136 -6.59 -9.77 -3.08
CA VAL A 136 -7.51 -10.84 -3.45
C VAL A 136 -6.77 -11.97 -4.16
N GLY A 137 -7.24 -13.19 -3.98
CA GLY A 137 -6.80 -14.38 -4.71
C GLY A 137 -7.96 -15.15 -5.28
N GLY A 138 -7.76 -15.79 -6.45
CA GLY A 138 -8.81 -16.58 -7.12
C GLY A 138 -9.15 -17.88 -6.38
N GLU A 139 -8.18 -18.51 -5.73
CA GLU A 139 -8.41 -19.70 -4.92
C GLU A 139 -9.29 -19.39 -3.69
N ALA A 140 -10.06 -20.35 -3.22
CA ALA A 140 -10.87 -20.20 -2.00
C ALA A 140 -9.99 -19.95 -0.76
N LYS A 141 -8.79 -20.54 -0.73
CA LYS A 141 -7.81 -20.39 0.36
C LYS A 141 -6.43 -20.08 -0.23
N PRO A 142 -6.19 -18.86 -0.71
CA PRO A 142 -4.92 -18.49 -1.32
C PRO A 142 -3.82 -18.28 -0.27
N TYR A 143 -2.58 -18.55 -0.66
CA TYR A 143 -1.40 -18.31 0.18
C TYR A 143 -0.91 -16.88 -0.01
N PHE A 144 -1.22 -15.99 0.93
CA PHE A 144 -0.81 -14.59 0.89
C PHE A 144 0.58 -14.32 1.50
N ASP A 145 1.19 -15.31 2.15
CA ASP A 145 2.43 -15.11 2.94
C ASP A 145 3.58 -14.45 2.16
N GLY A 146 3.78 -14.82 0.89
CA GLY A 146 4.80 -14.22 0.03
C GLY A 146 4.54 -12.74 -0.22
N ALA A 147 3.31 -12.39 -0.59
CA ALA A 147 2.90 -11.00 -0.82
C ALA A 147 2.97 -10.17 0.47
N VAL A 148 2.45 -10.70 1.58
CA VAL A 148 2.50 -10.03 2.90
C VAL A 148 3.93 -9.76 3.33
N ARG A 149 4.85 -10.73 3.17
CA ARG A 149 6.27 -10.55 3.50
C ARG A 149 6.90 -9.45 2.66
N THR A 150 6.62 -9.43 1.36
CA THR A 150 7.11 -8.40 0.42
C THR A 150 6.59 -7.01 0.81
N VAL A 151 5.29 -6.89 1.11
CA VAL A 151 4.67 -5.62 1.50
C VAL A 151 5.17 -5.12 2.85
N LYS A 152 5.42 -6.00 3.81
CA LYS A 152 6.07 -5.62 5.09
C LYS A 152 7.45 -5.01 4.87
N GLY A 153 8.25 -5.57 3.96
CA GLY A 153 9.53 -4.99 3.56
C GLY A 153 9.37 -3.61 2.93
N PHE A 154 8.43 -3.48 2.00
CA PHE A 154 8.10 -2.21 1.34
C PHE A 154 7.68 -1.13 2.36
N PHE A 155 6.73 -1.41 3.24
CA PHE A 155 6.34 -0.46 4.28
C PHE A 155 7.48 -0.11 5.23
N GLY A 156 8.31 -1.10 5.58
CA GLY A 156 9.43 -0.93 6.51
C GLY A 156 10.48 0.08 6.03
N VAL A 157 10.74 0.21 4.72
CA VAL A 157 11.69 1.19 4.19
C VAL A 157 11.11 2.62 4.17
N TYR A 158 9.78 2.77 4.19
CA TYR A 158 9.08 4.04 4.36
C TYR A 158 8.73 4.35 5.82
N GLU A 159 9.23 3.56 6.77
CA GLU A 159 8.95 3.74 8.20
C GLU A 159 7.45 3.69 8.53
N ALA A 160 6.72 2.87 7.76
CA ALA A 160 5.32 2.57 7.99
C ALA A 160 5.17 1.24 8.73
N ASP A 161 4.36 1.25 9.79
CA ASP A 161 3.98 0.03 10.47
C ASP A 161 3.01 -0.78 9.60
N TYR A 162 3.20 -2.09 9.53
CA TYR A 162 2.19 -2.97 8.93
C TYR A 162 0.97 -3.01 9.87
N TRP A 163 0.08 -2.03 9.71
CA TRP A 163 -0.98 -1.75 10.66
C TRP A 163 -2.21 -2.62 10.44
N GLY A 164 -2.58 -2.88 9.19
CA GLY A 164 -3.78 -3.65 8.87
C GLY A 164 -3.72 -4.36 7.53
N GLU A 165 -4.61 -5.33 7.35
CA GLU A 165 -4.73 -6.07 6.10
C GLU A 165 -6.19 -6.49 5.84
N LEU A 166 -6.55 -6.58 4.56
CA LEU A 166 -7.78 -7.21 4.07
C LEU A 166 -7.42 -8.20 2.96
N LEU A 167 -7.46 -9.49 3.27
CA LEU A 167 -7.04 -10.58 2.39
C LEU A 167 -8.26 -11.46 2.09
N VAL A 168 -8.70 -11.50 0.83
CA VAL A 168 -9.94 -12.16 0.43
C VAL A 168 -9.65 -13.23 -0.63
N GLY A 169 -10.01 -14.49 -0.35
CA GLY A 169 -9.97 -15.58 -1.31
C GLY A 169 -11.25 -15.73 -2.13
N GLY A 170 -11.19 -16.53 -3.19
CA GLY A 170 -12.35 -16.87 -4.02
C GLY A 170 -12.83 -15.76 -4.96
N LEU A 171 -11.99 -14.77 -5.27
CA LEU A 171 -12.33 -13.64 -6.13
C LEU A 171 -11.47 -13.65 -7.40
N ASP A 172 -11.90 -14.34 -8.45
CA ASP A 172 -11.14 -14.47 -9.70
C ASP A 172 -11.71 -13.59 -10.84
N ALA A 173 -13.01 -13.65 -11.09
CA ALA A 173 -13.62 -12.85 -12.13
C ALA A 173 -13.75 -11.40 -11.72
N LYS A 174 -13.69 -10.50 -12.70
CA LYS A 174 -13.86 -9.06 -12.46
C LYS A 174 -15.27 -8.78 -11.96
N GLY A 175 -15.35 -8.15 -10.78
CA GLY A 175 -16.62 -7.78 -10.16
C GLY A 175 -17.13 -8.79 -9.13
N ASP A 176 -16.48 -9.94 -8.93
CA ASP A 176 -16.87 -10.92 -7.91
C ASP A 176 -17.01 -10.29 -6.54
N VAL A 177 -16.16 -9.33 -6.20
CA VAL A 177 -16.19 -8.62 -4.90
C VAL A 177 -17.52 -7.92 -4.63
N LEU A 178 -18.28 -7.55 -5.65
CA LEU A 178 -19.60 -6.93 -5.49
C LEU A 178 -20.63 -7.90 -4.92
N GLN A 179 -20.38 -9.20 -5.02
CA GLN A 179 -21.20 -10.25 -4.41
C GLN A 179 -20.70 -10.63 -2.99
N HIS A 180 -19.70 -9.91 -2.47
CA HIS A 180 -19.13 -10.12 -1.14
C HIS A 180 -19.36 -8.89 -0.24
N PRO A 181 -20.60 -8.65 0.24
CA PRO A 181 -20.93 -7.46 1.04
C PRO A 181 -20.09 -7.33 2.30
N ARG A 182 -19.69 -8.46 2.90
CA ARG A 182 -18.81 -8.47 4.07
C ARG A 182 -17.44 -7.86 3.75
N ALA A 183 -16.79 -8.26 2.66
CA ALA A 183 -15.49 -7.70 2.27
C ALA A 183 -15.59 -6.19 1.97
N MET A 184 -16.70 -5.76 1.36
CA MET A 184 -16.96 -4.34 1.09
C MET A 184 -17.13 -3.52 2.38
N THR A 185 -17.82 -4.08 3.39
CA THR A 185 -17.98 -3.45 4.70
C THR A 185 -16.65 -3.42 5.45
N GLU A 186 -15.93 -4.54 5.51
CA GLU A 186 -14.62 -4.63 6.15
C GLU A 186 -13.60 -3.64 5.53
N ALA A 187 -13.63 -3.44 4.22
CA ALA A 187 -12.79 -2.46 3.54
C ALA A 187 -13.11 -1.03 4.01
N PHE A 188 -14.39 -0.67 4.09
CA PHE A 188 -14.82 0.64 4.55
C PHE A 188 -14.41 0.88 6.02
N ASP A 189 -14.71 -0.06 6.90
CA ASP A 189 -14.41 0.04 8.33
C ASP A 189 -12.89 0.12 8.58
N LEU A 190 -12.10 -0.66 7.81
CA LEU A 190 -10.65 -0.63 7.88
C LEU A 190 -10.11 0.76 7.49
N GLY A 191 -10.68 1.39 6.47
CA GLY A 191 -10.33 2.74 6.03
C GLY A 191 -10.66 3.80 7.08
N ALA A 192 -11.87 3.76 7.62
CA ALA A 192 -12.31 4.68 8.68
C ALA A 192 -11.40 4.58 9.91
N ARG A 193 -11.11 3.36 10.39
CA ARG A 193 -10.23 3.13 11.55
C ARG A 193 -8.78 3.53 11.29
N ALA A 194 -8.25 3.27 10.08
CA ALA A 194 -6.90 3.68 9.73
C ALA A 194 -6.75 5.21 9.76
N ALA A 195 -7.74 5.94 9.29
CA ALA A 195 -7.73 7.40 9.24
C ALA A 195 -8.11 8.06 10.57
N ALA A 196 -8.99 7.46 11.37
CA ALA A 196 -9.29 7.92 12.72
C ALA A 196 -8.12 7.77 13.70
N TRP A 197 -7.03 7.15 13.26
CA TRP A 197 -5.86 6.86 14.08
C TRP A 197 -6.14 5.91 15.24
N ASP A 198 -7.15 5.04 15.09
CA ASP A 198 -7.51 4.01 16.06
C ASP A 198 -6.44 2.91 16.19
N GLU A 199 -6.59 2.06 17.20
CA GLU A 199 -5.78 0.86 17.35
C GLU A 199 -5.91 -0.08 16.13
N PRO A 200 -4.86 -0.84 15.78
CA PRO A 200 -4.92 -1.78 14.68
C PRO A 200 -6.08 -2.78 14.90
N PRO A 201 -6.77 -3.21 13.84
CA PRO A 201 -7.74 -4.27 13.97
C PRO A 201 -7.06 -5.50 14.56
N ALA A 202 -7.74 -6.18 15.48
CA ALA A 202 -7.33 -7.51 15.88
C ALA A 202 -7.07 -8.28 14.59
N ARG A 203 -5.88 -8.88 14.44
CA ARG A 203 -5.56 -9.66 13.22
C ARG A 203 -6.71 -10.62 13.03
N THR A 204 -7.50 -10.38 12.00
CA THR A 204 -8.47 -11.39 11.57
C THR A 204 -7.62 -12.63 11.37
N PRO A 205 -7.87 -13.75 12.08
CA PRO A 205 -7.15 -14.97 11.79
C PRO A 205 -7.42 -15.17 10.30
N GLY A 206 -6.47 -14.79 9.48
CA GLY A 206 -6.57 -15.01 8.05
C GLY A 206 -6.92 -16.46 7.96
N LEU A 207 -7.85 -16.83 7.14
CA LEU A 207 -8.23 -18.20 6.85
C LEU A 207 -6.97 -19.08 6.83
N ARG A 208 -6.45 -19.38 8.03
CA ARG A 208 -5.42 -20.36 8.28
C ARG A 208 -6.21 -21.66 8.39
N SER A 209 -6.28 -22.37 7.33
CA SER A 209 -6.52 -23.80 7.38
C SER A 209 -5.22 -24.50 7.41
#